data_adef4bd7bd832c25d04ffa6c81ad3dd1
#
_entry.id   adef4bd7bd832c25d04ffa6c81ad3dd1
#
_cell.length_a   1.000
_cell.length_b   1.000
_cell.length_c   1.000
_cell.angle_alpha   90.00
_cell.angle_beta   90.00
_cell.angle_gamma   90.00
#
_symmetry.space_group_name_H-M   'P 1'
#
loop_
_entity.id
_entity.type
_entity.pdbx_description
1 polymer ?
#
loop_
_entity_poly.entity_id
_entity_poly.type
_entity_poly.pdbx_seq_one_letter_code
_entity_poly.pdbx_strand_id
1 'polypeptide(L)'
;MLIAESDLNDPRVVTPRLERGCLSGGYGIDAQWSDDFHHALFALLTRERRSYYADFGSLAQVAKALTEVYVYDGVYSKYRGCVHGRPVEGLSAHRFLGYIQNHDQVGNRAFGSRVHAEAGTRKAKLAAAIVLTAPFVPMLFQGEEFAASSPFLYFAHHEDPVLARAVSEGRRREHSHHSVEGEIPDPELQETFERSKLHWDELEEPEHAAMVAWYRSLVSLRISQPSLLDGDRTQIEVRFDEEQGWLSMRRGAVQLLYNFGGSAVLVDAFAEGRILLASDAEVQVAGGKVSLPSSGFAAIERA
;
A
#
# COMPACT_ATOMS: atom_id res chain seq x y z
N MET A 1 11.38 -16.02 -11.59
CA MET A 1 10.21 -15.18 -11.29
C MET A 1 10.41 -13.83 -11.95
N LEU A 2 9.44 -13.37 -12.72
CA LEU A 2 9.41 -12.05 -13.34
C LEU A 2 8.23 -11.26 -12.77
N ILE A 3 8.47 -10.00 -12.37
CA ILE A 3 7.47 -9.11 -11.82
C ILE A 3 7.42 -7.87 -12.70
N ALA A 4 6.24 -7.53 -13.21
CA ALA A 4 6.06 -6.33 -14.02
C ALA A 4 5.78 -5.11 -13.14
N GLU A 5 6.54 -4.06 -13.34
CA GLU A 5 6.19 -2.71 -12.92
C GLU A 5 5.40 -2.06 -14.06
N SER A 6 4.09 -1.92 -13.87
CA SER A 6 3.19 -1.41 -14.91
C SER A 6 1.90 -0.89 -14.31
N ASP A 7 1.55 0.34 -14.66
CA ASP A 7 0.32 1.03 -14.26
C ASP A 7 -0.83 0.86 -15.28
N LEU A 8 -0.66 -0.01 -16.28
CA LEU A 8 -1.66 -0.22 -17.33
C LEU A 8 -2.95 -0.87 -16.84
N ASN A 9 -2.93 -1.50 -15.68
CA ASN A 9 -4.05 -2.27 -15.12
C ASN A 9 -4.62 -3.27 -16.13
N ASP A 10 -3.72 -3.96 -16.84
CA ASP A 10 -4.10 -4.94 -17.85
C ASP A 10 -3.76 -6.37 -17.35
N PRO A 11 -4.77 -7.19 -17.02
CA PRO A 11 -4.55 -8.56 -16.53
C PRO A 11 -3.81 -9.45 -17.52
N ARG A 12 -3.75 -9.11 -18.81
CA ARG A 12 -2.98 -9.86 -19.81
C ARG A 12 -1.49 -9.94 -19.47
N VAL A 13 -0.96 -8.98 -18.71
CA VAL A 13 0.43 -8.99 -18.26
C VAL A 13 0.74 -10.28 -17.51
N VAL A 14 -0.13 -10.69 -16.60
CA VAL A 14 0.05 -11.85 -15.72
C VAL A 14 -0.78 -13.08 -16.11
N THR A 15 -1.63 -12.96 -17.13
CA THR A 15 -2.36 -14.11 -17.69
C THR A 15 -1.36 -15.07 -18.31
N PRO A 16 -1.47 -16.40 -18.09
CA PRO A 16 -0.59 -17.39 -18.70
C PRO A 16 -0.51 -17.26 -20.22
N ARG A 17 0.64 -17.60 -20.78
CA ARG A 17 0.80 -17.70 -22.23
C ARG A 17 -0.09 -18.81 -22.76
N LEU A 18 -0.47 -18.67 -24.03
CA LEU A 18 -1.23 -19.70 -24.73
C LEU A 18 -0.49 -21.03 -24.74
N GLU A 19 -1.19 -22.09 -24.33
CA GLU A 19 -0.89 -23.42 -24.79
C GLU A 19 -1.47 -23.60 -26.21
N ARG A 20 -0.84 -24.45 -27.03
CA ARG A 20 -1.29 -24.66 -28.42
C ARG A 20 -2.78 -24.96 -28.48
N GLY A 21 -3.55 -24.09 -29.15
CA GLY A 21 -4.98 -24.27 -29.40
C GLY A 21 -5.95 -23.31 -28.71
N CYS A 22 -5.49 -22.43 -27.84
CA CYS A 22 -6.31 -21.36 -27.25
C CYS A 22 -6.11 -20.01 -27.94
N LEU A 23 -7.19 -19.23 -28.12
CA LEU A 23 -7.17 -17.94 -28.81
C LEU A 23 -6.86 -16.73 -27.90
N SER A 24 -6.81 -16.90 -26.58
CA SER A 24 -6.62 -15.83 -25.61
C SER A 24 -5.55 -16.20 -24.59
N GLY A 25 -4.38 -15.60 -24.67
CA GLY A 25 -3.32 -15.72 -23.70
C GLY A 25 -2.68 -14.39 -23.40
N GLY A 26 -2.05 -14.31 -22.24
CA GLY A 26 -1.30 -13.13 -21.81
C GLY A 26 0.19 -13.24 -22.11
N TYR A 27 0.96 -12.38 -21.42
CA TYR A 27 2.41 -12.35 -21.56
C TYR A 27 3.10 -13.38 -20.67
N GLY A 28 2.40 -13.95 -19.68
CA GLY A 28 2.91 -14.98 -18.78
C GLY A 28 3.95 -14.46 -17.81
N ILE A 29 3.88 -13.18 -17.43
CA ILE A 29 4.67 -12.62 -16.33
C ILE A 29 4.13 -13.20 -15.03
N ASP A 30 5.01 -13.49 -14.07
CA ASP A 30 4.61 -14.17 -12.82
C ASP A 30 3.73 -13.30 -11.93
N ALA A 31 4.04 -12.01 -11.82
CA ALA A 31 3.25 -11.06 -11.03
C ALA A 31 3.36 -9.62 -11.57
N GLN A 32 2.46 -8.73 -11.13
CA GLN A 32 2.41 -7.32 -11.47
C GLN A 32 2.15 -6.48 -10.22
N TRP A 33 2.70 -5.28 -10.17
CA TRP A 33 2.38 -4.31 -9.13
C TRP A 33 0.93 -3.83 -9.25
N SER A 34 0.26 -3.62 -8.11
CA SER A 34 -1.05 -2.98 -8.04
C SER A 34 -0.89 -1.54 -7.54
N ASP A 35 -0.59 -0.62 -8.45
CA ASP A 35 -0.48 0.81 -8.12
C ASP A 35 -1.80 1.36 -7.60
N ASP A 36 -2.93 0.87 -8.10
CA ASP A 36 -4.26 1.31 -7.64
C ASP A 36 -4.51 1.00 -6.17
N PHE A 37 -4.01 -0.15 -5.67
CA PHE A 37 -4.10 -0.46 -4.24
C PHE A 37 -3.28 0.55 -3.42
N HIS A 38 -2.05 0.86 -3.85
CA HIS A 38 -1.24 1.91 -3.24
C HIS A 38 -1.96 3.27 -3.30
N HIS A 39 -2.40 3.69 -4.49
CA HIS A 39 -3.03 5.00 -4.68
C HIS A 39 -4.27 5.18 -3.80
N ALA A 40 -5.14 4.17 -3.76
CA ALA A 40 -6.35 4.21 -2.94
C ALA A 40 -6.02 4.32 -1.46
N LEU A 41 -5.10 3.49 -0.97
CA LEU A 41 -4.72 3.45 0.43
C LEU A 41 -3.95 4.71 0.86
N PHE A 42 -2.96 5.13 0.07
CA PHE A 42 -2.16 6.31 0.37
C PHE A 42 -3.01 7.58 0.37
N ALA A 43 -3.82 7.78 -0.68
CA ALA A 43 -4.71 8.93 -0.78
C ALA A 43 -5.77 8.98 0.35
N LEU A 44 -6.25 7.82 0.83
CA LEU A 44 -7.16 7.75 1.97
C LEU A 44 -6.45 8.18 3.27
N LEU A 45 -5.24 7.69 3.52
CA LEU A 45 -4.50 7.95 4.75
C LEU A 45 -3.97 9.38 4.85
N THR A 46 -3.44 9.93 3.75
CA THR A 46 -2.80 11.24 3.70
C THR A 46 -3.75 12.38 3.34
N ARG A 47 -4.90 12.04 2.72
CA ARG A 47 -5.83 12.98 2.08
C ARG A 47 -5.22 13.71 0.87
N GLU A 48 -4.13 13.21 0.31
CA GLU A 48 -3.57 13.76 -0.91
C GLU A 48 -4.51 13.54 -2.10
N ARG A 49 -4.68 14.58 -2.93
CA ARG A 49 -5.58 14.61 -4.10
C ARG A 49 -4.92 15.30 -5.29
N ARG A 50 -3.60 15.24 -5.38
CA ARG A 50 -2.83 15.87 -6.47
C ARG A 50 -2.24 14.81 -7.38
N SER A 51 -1.95 15.18 -8.64
CA SER A 51 -1.35 14.28 -9.61
C SER A 51 -2.15 12.98 -9.74
N TYR A 52 -1.49 11.85 -9.82
CA TYR A 52 -2.11 10.52 -9.96
C TYR A 52 -2.99 10.09 -8.74
N TYR A 53 -2.95 10.84 -7.61
CA TYR A 53 -3.89 10.64 -6.50
C TYR A 53 -5.23 11.36 -6.66
N ALA A 54 -5.39 12.19 -7.71
CA ALA A 54 -6.56 13.06 -7.85
C ALA A 54 -7.91 12.33 -7.89
N ASP A 55 -7.94 11.11 -8.44
CA ASP A 55 -9.15 10.29 -8.57
C ASP A 55 -9.35 9.33 -7.38
N PHE A 56 -8.42 9.28 -6.42
CA PHE A 56 -8.44 8.35 -5.30
C PHE A 56 -8.79 9.00 -3.98
N GLY A 57 -9.11 8.18 -2.97
CA GLY A 57 -9.21 8.59 -1.57
C GLY A 57 -10.52 8.28 -0.86
N SER A 58 -11.36 7.42 -1.43
CA SER A 58 -12.50 6.84 -0.73
C SER A 58 -12.17 5.47 -0.16
N LEU A 59 -12.86 5.09 0.91
CA LEU A 59 -12.75 3.77 1.49
C LEU A 59 -13.30 2.69 0.54
N ALA A 60 -14.33 3.05 -0.23
CA ALA A 60 -14.87 2.20 -1.29
C ALA A 60 -13.81 1.78 -2.33
N GLN A 61 -12.86 2.67 -2.67
CA GLN A 61 -11.78 2.33 -3.59
C GLN A 61 -10.77 1.37 -2.99
N VAL A 62 -10.46 1.48 -1.70
CA VAL A 62 -9.64 0.50 -0.97
C VAL A 62 -10.35 -0.86 -0.95
N ALA A 63 -11.66 -0.89 -0.64
CA ALA A 63 -12.47 -2.10 -0.66
C ALA A 63 -12.47 -2.76 -2.05
N LYS A 64 -12.66 -1.96 -3.10
CA LYS A 64 -12.62 -2.43 -4.49
C LYS A 64 -11.23 -3.00 -4.85
N ALA A 65 -10.15 -2.32 -4.51
CA ALA A 65 -8.80 -2.81 -4.78
C ALA A 65 -8.52 -4.15 -4.09
N LEU A 66 -9.00 -4.34 -2.85
CA LEU A 66 -8.83 -5.60 -2.11
C LEU A 66 -9.58 -6.79 -2.76
N THR A 67 -10.72 -6.56 -3.40
CA THR A 67 -11.55 -7.61 -4.00
C THR A 67 -11.30 -7.79 -5.50
N GLU A 68 -11.06 -6.69 -6.22
CA GLU A 68 -10.99 -6.66 -7.68
C GLU A 68 -9.58 -6.33 -8.22
N VAL A 69 -8.62 -6.04 -7.34
CA VAL A 69 -7.22 -5.70 -7.63
C VAL A 69 -7.07 -4.26 -8.10
N TYR A 70 -7.86 -3.83 -9.07
CA TYR A 70 -7.79 -2.50 -9.66
C TYR A 70 -9.01 -1.65 -9.32
N VAL A 71 -8.78 -0.37 -9.10
CA VAL A 71 -9.82 0.67 -9.03
C VAL A 71 -10.23 1.07 -10.45
N TYR A 72 -9.21 1.27 -11.31
CA TYR A 72 -9.42 1.47 -12.74
C TYR A 72 -9.49 0.10 -13.46
N ASP A 73 -10.68 -0.35 -13.72
CA ASP A 73 -11.00 -1.64 -14.36
C ASP A 73 -11.82 -1.49 -15.64
N GLY A 74 -11.61 -0.41 -16.36
CA GLY A 74 -12.39 -0.02 -17.52
C GLY A 74 -13.26 1.22 -17.26
N VAL A 75 -13.01 1.94 -16.16
CA VAL A 75 -13.70 3.17 -15.81
C VAL A 75 -12.92 4.41 -16.29
N TYR A 76 -13.63 5.54 -16.41
CA TYR A 76 -13.02 6.80 -16.83
C TYR A 76 -12.21 7.42 -15.68
N SER A 77 -10.94 7.72 -15.92
CA SER A 77 -10.08 8.49 -15.04
C SER A 77 -10.09 9.97 -15.45
N LYS A 78 -10.44 10.84 -14.51
CA LYS A 78 -10.37 12.30 -14.75
C LYS A 78 -8.93 12.75 -14.88
N TYR A 79 -8.04 12.20 -14.06
CA TYR A 79 -6.61 12.50 -14.11
C TYR A 79 -5.98 12.12 -15.46
N ARG A 80 -6.29 10.91 -15.96
CA ARG A 80 -5.75 10.41 -17.24
C ARG A 80 -6.49 10.95 -18.46
N GLY A 81 -7.70 11.49 -18.31
CA GLY A 81 -8.53 11.97 -19.39
C GLY A 81 -9.06 10.87 -20.32
N CYS A 82 -9.03 9.62 -19.90
CA CYS A 82 -9.47 8.47 -20.71
C CYS A 82 -10.01 7.32 -19.83
N VAL A 83 -10.64 6.35 -20.48
CA VAL A 83 -10.99 5.07 -19.86
C VAL A 83 -9.69 4.27 -19.63
N HIS A 84 -9.51 3.74 -18.42
CA HIS A 84 -8.28 3.07 -18.04
C HIS A 84 -8.54 1.70 -17.38
N GLY A 85 -7.58 0.79 -17.58
CA GLY A 85 -7.59 -0.53 -16.98
C GLY A 85 -8.57 -1.52 -17.62
N ARG A 86 -8.63 -2.70 -17.03
CA ARG A 86 -9.53 -3.81 -17.38
C ARG A 86 -9.86 -4.61 -16.14
N PRO A 87 -11.04 -5.24 -16.06
CA PRO A 87 -11.38 -6.12 -14.94
C PRO A 87 -10.44 -7.34 -14.89
N VAL A 88 -10.15 -7.78 -13.66
CA VAL A 88 -9.35 -8.97 -13.39
C VAL A 88 -10.30 -10.14 -13.16
N GLU A 89 -10.33 -11.12 -14.08
CA GLU A 89 -11.18 -12.30 -14.00
C GLU A 89 -10.33 -13.57 -13.89
N GLY A 90 -10.73 -14.50 -13.03
CA GLY A 90 -10.16 -15.84 -12.95
C GLY A 90 -8.68 -15.91 -12.51
N LEU A 91 -8.06 -14.80 -12.09
CA LEU A 91 -6.69 -14.76 -11.64
C LEU A 91 -6.62 -14.71 -10.11
N SER A 92 -5.66 -15.44 -9.55
CA SER A 92 -5.31 -15.35 -8.13
C SER A 92 -4.75 -13.98 -7.76
N ALA A 93 -5.07 -13.51 -6.56
CA ALA A 93 -4.48 -12.29 -5.99
C ALA A 93 -2.94 -12.38 -5.85
N HIS A 94 -2.38 -13.59 -5.81
CA HIS A 94 -0.92 -13.79 -5.79
C HIS A 94 -0.21 -13.41 -7.10
N ARG A 95 -0.97 -13.09 -8.15
CA ARG A 95 -0.43 -12.49 -9.37
C ARG A 95 -0.20 -10.98 -9.23
N PHE A 96 -0.50 -10.40 -8.07
CA PHE A 96 -0.40 -8.97 -7.84
C PHE A 96 0.36 -8.67 -6.54
N LEU A 97 1.16 -7.60 -6.56
CA LEU A 97 1.86 -7.11 -5.39
C LEU A 97 1.10 -5.92 -4.80
N GLY A 98 0.84 -5.99 -3.48
CA GLY A 98 0.26 -4.89 -2.72
C GLY A 98 1.31 -4.24 -1.83
N TYR A 99 1.32 -2.92 -1.77
CA TYR A 99 2.28 -2.13 -1.01
C TYR A 99 1.71 -0.77 -0.63
N ILE A 100 2.31 -0.11 0.36
CA ILE A 100 1.95 1.26 0.73
C ILE A 100 2.93 2.27 0.15
N GLN A 101 4.14 1.89 -0.16
CA GLN A 101 5.17 2.72 -0.78
C GLN A 101 6.20 1.85 -1.50
N ASN A 102 6.89 2.45 -2.46
CA ASN A 102 8.04 1.87 -3.13
C ASN A 102 9.03 2.98 -3.54
N HIS A 103 10.08 2.65 -4.28
CA HIS A 103 11.09 3.60 -4.72
C HIS A 103 10.51 4.73 -5.56
N ASP A 104 9.50 4.44 -6.38
CA ASP A 104 8.92 5.39 -7.31
C ASP A 104 8.08 6.43 -6.58
N GLN A 105 7.07 6.02 -5.79
CA GLN A 105 6.22 6.97 -5.09
C GLN A 105 6.97 7.79 -4.04
N VAL A 106 7.97 7.21 -3.35
CA VAL A 106 8.79 7.95 -2.39
C VAL A 106 9.79 8.85 -3.12
N GLY A 107 10.52 8.31 -4.11
CA GLY A 107 11.54 9.04 -4.84
C GLY A 107 10.99 10.17 -5.73
N ASN A 108 9.76 10.06 -6.21
CA ASN A 108 9.12 11.13 -6.97
C ASN A 108 8.64 12.30 -6.10
N ARG A 109 8.54 12.15 -4.78
CA ARG A 109 8.25 13.29 -3.90
C ARG A 109 9.44 14.25 -3.86
N ALA A 110 9.16 15.54 -3.77
CA ALA A 110 10.17 16.59 -3.81
C ALA A 110 11.34 16.35 -2.83
N PHE A 111 11.02 15.83 -1.65
CA PHE A 111 11.98 15.57 -0.56
C PHE A 111 12.03 14.09 -0.15
N GLY A 112 11.55 13.17 -0.98
CA GLY A 112 11.64 11.74 -0.74
C GLY A 112 10.97 11.28 0.56
N SER A 113 9.87 11.94 0.96
CA SER A 113 9.19 11.68 2.22
C SER A 113 8.46 10.33 2.22
N ARG A 114 8.57 9.61 3.34
CA ARG A 114 7.98 8.28 3.54
C ARG A 114 6.58 8.38 4.12
N VAL A 115 5.79 7.29 4.02
CA VAL A 115 4.38 7.25 4.44
C VAL A 115 4.16 7.69 5.90
N HIS A 116 5.06 7.34 6.83
CA HIS A 116 4.92 7.74 8.24
C HIS A 116 5.14 9.24 8.45
N ALA A 117 5.99 9.88 7.63
CA ALA A 117 6.18 11.34 7.65
C ALA A 117 4.95 12.07 7.08
N GLU A 118 4.28 11.51 6.07
CA GLU A 118 3.10 12.10 5.43
C GLU A 118 1.79 11.86 6.22
N ALA A 119 1.62 10.67 6.76
CA ALA A 119 0.36 10.26 7.39
C ALA A 119 0.44 10.20 8.93
N GLY A 120 1.63 10.15 9.49
CA GLY A 120 1.89 9.88 10.91
C GLY A 120 2.06 8.40 11.22
N THR A 121 2.81 8.08 12.28
CA THR A 121 3.18 6.71 12.66
C THR A 121 1.98 5.78 12.91
N ARG A 122 0.89 6.27 13.53
CA ARG A 122 -0.30 5.43 13.77
C ARG A 122 -0.96 4.97 12.47
N LYS A 123 -1.09 5.86 11.48
CA LYS A 123 -1.63 5.52 10.17
C LYS A 123 -0.67 4.66 9.36
N ALA A 124 0.65 4.83 9.52
CA ALA A 124 1.63 3.94 8.91
C ALA A 124 1.52 2.50 9.47
N LYS A 125 1.29 2.32 10.78
CA LYS A 125 0.98 1.01 11.37
C LYS A 125 -0.31 0.39 10.81
N LEU A 126 -1.35 1.20 10.60
CA LEU A 126 -2.60 0.75 9.97
C LEU A 126 -2.36 0.34 8.51
N ALA A 127 -1.54 1.11 7.77
CA ALA A 127 -1.14 0.78 6.40
C ALA A 127 -0.38 -0.55 6.33
N ALA A 128 0.58 -0.78 7.23
CA ALA A 128 1.29 -2.05 7.34
C ALA A 128 0.33 -3.22 7.61
N ALA A 129 -0.66 -3.01 8.49
CA ALA A 129 -1.66 -4.03 8.79
C ALA A 129 -2.46 -4.43 7.55
N ILE A 130 -2.96 -3.47 6.78
CA ILE A 130 -3.75 -3.80 5.58
C ILE A 130 -2.88 -4.41 4.47
N VAL A 131 -1.65 -3.93 4.25
CA VAL A 131 -0.71 -4.50 3.26
C VAL A 131 -0.40 -5.96 3.58
N LEU A 132 -0.02 -6.26 4.84
CA LEU A 132 0.38 -7.60 5.26
C LEU A 132 -0.78 -8.59 5.44
N THR A 133 -2.02 -8.10 5.51
CA THR A 133 -3.21 -8.96 5.59
C THR A 133 -4.05 -8.96 4.31
N ALA A 134 -3.71 -8.11 3.32
CA ALA A 134 -4.29 -8.12 1.99
C ALA A 134 -4.07 -9.48 1.28
N PRO A 135 -4.91 -9.83 0.29
CA PRO A 135 -4.78 -11.08 -0.45
C PRO A 135 -3.56 -11.13 -1.38
N PHE A 136 -2.94 -10.00 -1.63
CA PHE A 136 -1.78 -9.84 -2.51
C PHE A 136 -0.49 -10.42 -1.92
N VAL A 137 0.52 -10.57 -2.77
CA VAL A 137 1.89 -10.73 -2.30
C VAL A 137 2.33 -9.37 -1.75
N PRO A 138 2.65 -9.26 -0.46
CA PRO A 138 3.07 -7.98 0.10
C PRO A 138 4.47 -7.62 -0.38
N MET A 139 4.65 -6.37 -0.81
CA MET A 139 5.95 -5.79 -1.11
C MET A 139 6.25 -4.71 -0.07
N LEU A 140 7.40 -4.81 0.58
CA LEU A 140 7.86 -3.86 1.58
C LEU A 140 9.01 -3.03 1.01
N PHE A 141 8.94 -1.72 1.20
CA PHE A 141 10.03 -0.84 0.81
C PHE A 141 11.03 -0.67 1.95
N GLN A 142 12.31 -0.73 1.63
CA GLN A 142 13.40 -0.64 2.61
C GLN A 142 13.21 0.51 3.60
N GLY A 143 13.30 0.22 4.89
CA GLY A 143 13.18 1.19 5.97
C GLY A 143 11.74 1.49 6.42
N GLU A 144 10.70 0.98 5.72
CA GLU A 144 9.33 1.17 6.19
C GLU A 144 9.03 0.34 7.44
N GLU A 145 9.68 -0.82 7.56
CA GLU A 145 9.53 -1.77 8.65
C GLU A 145 10.03 -1.24 10.01
N PHE A 146 10.80 -0.15 9.99
CA PHE A 146 11.19 0.55 11.22
C PHE A 146 10.91 2.06 11.17
N ALA A 147 10.13 2.52 10.17
CA ALA A 147 9.81 3.93 9.96
C ALA A 147 11.08 4.81 9.88
N ALA A 148 12.03 4.42 9.02
CA ALA A 148 13.31 5.09 8.84
C ALA A 148 13.15 6.61 8.67
N SER A 149 13.89 7.41 9.42
CA SER A 149 13.85 8.87 9.34
C SER A 149 14.44 9.41 8.03
N SER A 150 15.40 8.67 7.45
CA SER A 150 16.05 9.06 6.20
C SER A 150 15.03 9.12 5.06
N PRO A 151 15.02 10.18 4.24
CA PRO A 151 14.23 10.22 3.02
C PRO A 151 14.78 9.20 2.00
N PHE A 152 14.02 8.97 0.94
CA PHE A 152 14.53 8.30 -0.25
C PHE A 152 14.40 9.27 -1.42
N LEU A 153 15.44 10.04 -1.65
CA LEU A 153 15.50 11.08 -2.67
C LEU A 153 15.69 10.46 -4.06
N TYR A 154 15.24 11.16 -5.09
CA TYR A 154 15.60 10.81 -6.45
C TYR A 154 17.06 11.17 -6.68
N PHE A 155 17.92 10.18 -6.89
CA PHE A 155 19.35 10.35 -7.17
C PHE A 155 19.76 9.57 -8.42
N ALA A 156 20.71 10.12 -9.15
CA ALA A 156 21.24 9.56 -10.37
C ALA A 156 22.74 9.89 -10.52
N HIS A 157 23.42 9.20 -11.41
CA HIS A 157 24.77 9.54 -11.81
C HIS A 157 24.94 9.34 -13.32
N HIS A 158 25.30 10.40 -14.02
CA HIS A 158 25.55 10.36 -15.45
C HIS A 158 26.96 10.88 -15.75
N GLU A 159 27.73 10.09 -16.48
CA GLU A 159 29.07 10.49 -16.94
C GLU A 159 29.01 11.64 -17.98
N ASP A 160 27.93 11.71 -18.77
CA ASP A 160 27.70 12.81 -19.72
C ASP A 160 27.22 14.07 -18.96
N PRO A 161 28.03 15.16 -18.95
CA PRO A 161 27.69 16.39 -18.23
C PRO A 161 26.48 17.13 -18.80
N VAL A 162 26.14 16.90 -20.08
CA VAL A 162 24.94 17.50 -20.71
C VAL A 162 23.70 16.80 -20.18
N LEU A 163 23.74 15.46 -20.12
CA LEU A 163 22.65 14.66 -19.57
C LEU A 163 22.45 14.91 -18.07
N ALA A 164 23.53 14.92 -17.29
CA ALA A 164 23.49 15.24 -15.85
C ALA A 164 22.80 16.57 -15.58
N ARG A 165 23.20 17.64 -16.32
CA ARG A 165 22.55 18.95 -16.20
C ARG A 165 21.08 18.93 -16.59
N ALA A 166 20.73 18.21 -17.66
CA ALA A 166 19.33 18.09 -18.13
C ALA A 166 18.45 17.38 -17.09
N VAL A 167 18.97 16.36 -16.40
CA VAL A 167 18.28 15.65 -15.30
C VAL A 167 18.06 16.59 -14.10
N SER A 168 19.09 17.30 -13.65
CA SER A 168 18.99 18.27 -12.55
C SER A 168 17.98 19.39 -12.84
N GLU A 169 18.02 19.96 -14.05
CA GLU A 169 17.07 21.00 -14.49
C GLU A 169 15.65 20.44 -14.65
N GLY A 170 15.53 19.21 -15.15
CA GLY A 170 14.25 18.50 -15.29
C GLY A 170 13.57 18.34 -13.93
N ARG A 171 14.30 17.86 -12.94
CA ARG A 171 13.80 17.64 -11.57
C ARG A 171 13.33 18.95 -10.91
N ARG A 172 14.08 20.05 -11.07
CA ARG A 172 13.66 21.36 -10.56
C ARG A 172 12.39 21.86 -11.25
N ARG A 173 12.25 21.67 -12.57
CA ARG A 173 11.04 22.07 -13.32
C ARG A 173 9.82 21.28 -12.91
N GLU A 174 9.96 19.97 -12.71
CA GLU A 174 8.86 19.07 -12.27
C GLU A 174 8.20 19.60 -10.99
N HIS A 175 9.00 20.05 -10.04
CA HIS A 175 8.51 20.55 -8.75
C HIS A 175 8.26 22.06 -8.69
N SER A 176 8.61 22.83 -9.74
CA SER A 176 8.45 24.30 -9.75
C SER A 176 6.99 24.76 -9.73
N HIS A 177 6.07 23.92 -10.16
CA HIS A 177 4.63 24.21 -10.18
C HIS A 177 3.92 23.84 -8.86
N HIS A 178 4.62 23.23 -7.94
CA HIS A 178 4.11 22.91 -6.61
C HIS A 178 4.65 23.96 -5.65
N SER A 179 3.80 24.44 -4.73
CA SER A 179 4.22 25.32 -3.63
C SER A 179 5.06 24.53 -2.61
N VAL A 180 6.25 24.10 -3.05
CA VAL A 180 7.18 23.33 -2.23
C VAL A 180 8.13 24.34 -1.58
N GLU A 181 8.14 24.40 -0.25
CA GLU A 181 9.10 25.21 0.50
C GLU A 181 10.46 24.50 0.55
N GLY A 182 11.50 25.17 0.10
CA GLY A 182 12.87 24.67 0.09
C GLY A 182 13.42 24.38 -1.31
N GLU A 183 14.74 24.19 -1.37
CA GLU A 183 15.45 23.85 -2.59
C GLU A 183 15.35 22.34 -2.86
N ILE A 184 14.91 21.98 -4.08
CA ILE A 184 14.82 20.58 -4.51
C ILE A 184 16.23 19.98 -4.56
N PRO A 185 16.49 18.84 -3.88
CA PRO A 185 17.79 18.19 -3.93
C PRO A 185 18.20 17.87 -5.37
N ASP A 186 19.45 18.20 -5.71
CA ASP A 186 19.98 17.92 -7.04
C ASP A 186 20.28 16.40 -7.17
N PRO A 187 19.67 15.69 -8.12
CA PRO A 187 19.87 14.25 -8.28
C PRO A 187 21.31 13.81 -8.51
N GLU A 188 22.11 14.65 -9.16
CA GLU A 188 23.49 14.34 -9.56
C GLU A 188 24.53 14.56 -8.45
N LEU A 189 24.11 15.11 -7.31
CA LEU A 189 25.02 15.30 -6.17
C LEU A 189 25.13 14.02 -5.35
N GLN A 190 26.36 13.65 -5.02
CA GLN A 190 26.65 12.52 -4.12
C GLN A 190 25.92 12.66 -2.77
N GLU A 191 25.79 13.88 -2.25
CA GLU A 191 25.06 14.17 -1.02
C GLU A 191 23.61 13.70 -1.07
N THR A 192 22.94 13.80 -2.23
CA THR A 192 21.54 13.34 -2.41
C THR A 192 21.43 11.83 -2.21
N PHE A 193 22.40 11.07 -2.73
CA PHE A 193 22.49 9.63 -2.47
C PHE A 193 22.84 9.33 -1.01
N GLU A 194 23.81 10.02 -0.42
CA GLU A 194 24.21 9.79 0.97
C GLU A 194 23.07 10.05 1.96
N ARG A 195 22.27 11.07 1.73
CA ARG A 195 21.06 11.38 2.51
C ARG A 195 19.95 10.34 2.38
N SER A 196 19.97 9.52 1.31
CA SER A 196 18.97 8.47 1.07
C SER A 196 19.34 7.14 1.74
N LYS A 197 20.52 7.03 2.34
CA LYS A 197 20.95 5.83 3.07
C LYS A 197 20.17 5.67 4.37
N LEU A 198 19.87 4.42 4.71
CA LEU A 198 19.21 4.10 5.97
C LEU A 198 20.16 4.27 7.16
N HIS A 199 19.65 4.84 8.25
CA HIS A 199 20.34 4.95 9.52
C HIS A 199 19.98 3.74 10.38
N TRP A 200 20.82 2.70 10.34
CA TRP A 200 20.53 1.43 11.02
C TRP A 200 20.60 1.51 12.55
N ASP A 201 21.26 2.51 13.10
CA ASP A 201 21.32 2.82 14.53
C ASP A 201 19.96 3.25 15.09
N GLU A 202 19.05 3.77 14.28
CA GLU A 202 17.67 4.07 14.68
C GLU A 202 16.93 2.86 15.23
N LEU A 203 17.31 1.63 14.84
CA LEU A 203 16.69 0.40 15.33
C LEU A 203 16.80 0.23 16.86
N GLU A 204 17.74 0.90 17.51
CA GLU A 204 17.91 0.91 18.98
C GLU A 204 16.94 1.89 19.66
N GLU A 205 16.32 2.79 18.92
CA GLU A 205 15.37 3.74 19.46
C GLU A 205 13.97 3.11 19.69
N PRO A 206 13.29 3.43 20.81
CA PRO A 206 12.04 2.75 21.19
C PRO A 206 10.93 2.81 20.13
N GLU A 207 10.79 3.94 19.43
CA GLU A 207 9.73 4.10 18.42
C GLU A 207 9.99 3.27 17.16
N HIS A 208 11.23 3.18 16.70
CA HIS A 208 11.66 2.37 15.57
C HIS A 208 11.58 0.88 15.92
N ALA A 209 12.06 0.50 17.09
CA ALA A 209 11.94 -0.88 17.61
C ALA A 209 10.48 -1.32 17.73
N ALA A 210 9.57 -0.43 18.17
CA ALA A 210 8.14 -0.71 18.24
C ALA A 210 7.51 -0.92 16.86
N MET A 211 7.99 -0.23 15.82
CA MET A 211 7.52 -0.46 14.45
C MET A 211 8.02 -1.80 13.93
N VAL A 212 9.28 -2.18 14.16
CA VAL A 212 9.80 -3.51 13.82
C VAL A 212 9.00 -4.62 14.51
N ALA A 213 8.70 -4.45 15.80
CA ALA A 213 7.88 -5.41 16.54
C ALA A 213 6.48 -5.56 15.93
N TRP A 214 5.89 -4.45 15.47
CA TRP A 214 4.60 -4.45 14.78
C TRP A 214 4.66 -5.25 13.46
N TYR A 215 5.63 -4.98 12.60
CA TYR A 215 5.82 -5.73 11.35
C TYR A 215 6.05 -7.22 11.60
N ARG A 216 6.86 -7.58 12.61
CA ARG A 216 7.08 -8.98 13.01
C ARG A 216 5.78 -9.66 13.44
N SER A 217 4.93 -8.96 14.20
CA SER A 217 3.63 -9.48 14.64
C SER A 217 2.68 -9.71 13.46
N LEU A 218 2.63 -8.78 12.50
CA LEU A 218 1.82 -8.92 11.29
C LEU A 218 2.31 -10.05 10.38
N VAL A 219 3.62 -10.20 10.19
CA VAL A 219 4.21 -11.31 9.42
C VAL A 219 3.89 -12.64 10.11
N SER A 220 4.04 -12.72 11.45
CA SER A 220 3.69 -13.91 12.22
C SER A 220 2.20 -14.25 12.10
N LEU A 221 1.31 -13.26 12.16
CA LEU A 221 -0.12 -13.43 11.95
C LEU A 221 -0.38 -14.00 10.55
N ARG A 222 0.21 -13.39 9.49
CA ARG A 222 0.02 -13.86 8.12
C ARG A 222 0.45 -15.31 7.92
N ILE A 223 1.63 -15.69 8.46
CA ILE A 223 2.18 -17.03 8.30
C ILE A 223 1.39 -18.07 9.11
N SER A 224 0.91 -17.70 10.30
CA SER A 224 0.18 -18.62 11.21
C SER A 224 -1.27 -18.87 10.77
N GLN A 225 -1.82 -18.05 9.87
CA GLN A 225 -3.21 -18.13 9.42
C GLN A 225 -3.28 -18.57 7.95
N PRO A 226 -3.60 -19.84 7.64
CA PRO A 226 -3.65 -20.35 6.27
C PRO A 226 -4.56 -19.52 5.35
N SER A 227 -5.69 -19.01 5.85
CA SER A 227 -6.59 -18.15 5.08
C SER A 227 -5.96 -16.82 4.66
N LEU A 228 -4.95 -16.32 5.39
CA LEU A 228 -4.20 -15.12 4.99
C LEU A 228 -3.11 -15.40 3.94
N LEU A 229 -2.82 -16.67 3.69
CA LEU A 229 -1.92 -17.13 2.63
C LEU A 229 -2.66 -17.55 1.35
N ASP A 230 -4.00 -17.56 1.37
CA ASP A 230 -4.80 -17.92 0.22
C ASP A 230 -4.95 -16.71 -0.74
N GLY A 231 -4.74 -16.93 -2.03
CA GLY A 231 -4.92 -15.93 -3.08
C GLY A 231 -6.26 -16.03 -3.81
N ASP A 232 -7.18 -16.87 -3.35
CA ASP A 232 -8.53 -16.97 -3.93
C ASP A 232 -9.37 -15.74 -3.56
N ARG A 233 -9.61 -14.87 -4.53
CA ARG A 233 -10.39 -13.64 -4.36
C ARG A 233 -11.87 -13.90 -4.11
N THR A 234 -12.40 -15.05 -4.53
CA THR A 234 -13.81 -15.40 -4.33
C THR A 234 -14.16 -15.65 -2.86
N GLN A 235 -13.17 -15.91 -2.03
CA GLN A 235 -13.30 -16.14 -0.58
C GLN A 235 -13.15 -14.87 0.26
N ILE A 236 -13.03 -13.71 -0.39
CA ILE A 236 -12.82 -12.43 0.30
C ILE A 236 -14.15 -11.70 0.39
N GLU A 237 -14.59 -11.40 1.61
CA GLU A 237 -15.74 -10.53 1.86
C GLU A 237 -15.25 -9.23 2.48
N VAL A 238 -15.58 -8.09 1.84
CA VAL A 238 -15.24 -6.77 2.36
C VAL A 238 -16.52 -5.98 2.62
N ARG A 239 -16.63 -5.40 3.82
CA ARG A 239 -17.67 -4.46 4.21
C ARG A 239 -17.02 -3.18 4.73
N PHE A 240 -17.65 -2.07 4.53
CA PHE A 240 -17.13 -0.78 5.02
C PHE A 240 -18.27 0.21 5.27
N ASP A 241 -17.96 1.23 6.05
CA ASP A 241 -18.80 2.39 6.25
C ASP A 241 -17.96 3.64 5.99
N GLU A 242 -18.29 4.37 4.93
CA GLU A 242 -17.55 5.54 4.50
C GLU A 242 -17.64 6.70 5.50
N GLU A 243 -18.80 6.87 6.17
CA GLU A 243 -19.04 7.97 7.12
C GLU A 243 -18.29 7.72 8.43
N GLN A 244 -18.37 6.50 8.96
CA GLN A 244 -17.68 6.10 10.18
C GLN A 244 -16.20 5.80 9.96
N GLY A 245 -15.79 5.54 8.70
CA GLY A 245 -14.41 5.31 8.30
C GLY A 245 -13.86 3.95 8.70
N TRP A 246 -14.67 2.89 8.81
CA TRP A 246 -14.20 1.56 9.10
C TRP A 246 -14.32 0.60 7.89
N LEU A 247 -13.41 -0.37 7.84
CA LEU A 247 -13.43 -1.47 6.89
C LEU A 247 -13.27 -2.80 7.64
N SER A 248 -14.07 -3.78 7.27
CA SER A 248 -13.98 -5.18 7.71
C SER A 248 -13.70 -6.05 6.50
N MET A 249 -12.63 -6.84 6.55
CA MET A 249 -12.30 -7.84 5.54
C MET A 249 -12.32 -9.22 6.19
N ARG A 250 -13.09 -10.14 5.61
CA ARG A 250 -13.11 -11.54 6.05
C ARG A 250 -12.35 -12.40 5.05
N ARG A 251 -11.47 -13.23 5.58
CA ARG A 251 -10.71 -14.22 4.84
C ARG A 251 -10.79 -15.54 5.60
N GLY A 252 -11.65 -16.46 5.13
CA GLY A 252 -11.93 -17.71 5.82
C GLY A 252 -12.41 -17.51 7.27
N ALA A 253 -11.69 -18.09 8.23
CA ALA A 253 -12.00 -17.97 9.66
C ALA A 253 -11.52 -16.65 10.30
N VAL A 254 -10.76 -15.83 9.57
CA VAL A 254 -10.19 -14.59 10.10
C VAL A 254 -10.99 -13.38 9.61
N GLN A 255 -11.36 -12.52 10.54
CA GLN A 255 -11.94 -11.20 10.29
C GLN A 255 -10.92 -10.14 10.68
N LEU A 256 -10.66 -9.21 9.77
CA LEU A 256 -9.70 -8.14 9.88
C LEU A 256 -10.46 -6.82 9.89
N LEU A 257 -10.27 -6.03 10.93
CA LEU A 257 -11.00 -4.80 11.16
C LEU A 257 -10.04 -3.62 11.18
N TYR A 258 -10.38 -2.56 10.45
CA TYR A 258 -9.56 -1.38 10.29
C TYR A 258 -10.40 -0.13 10.52
N ASN A 259 -9.88 0.81 11.31
CA ASN A 259 -10.48 2.12 11.51
C ASN A 259 -9.62 3.20 10.85
N PHE A 260 -10.08 3.74 9.74
CA PHE A 260 -9.48 4.88 9.03
C PHE A 260 -10.03 6.22 9.51
N GLY A 261 -11.05 6.20 10.37
CA GLY A 261 -11.70 7.38 10.93
C GLY A 261 -10.86 8.10 12.00
N GLY A 262 -11.25 9.33 12.30
CA GLY A 262 -10.59 10.17 13.31
C GLY A 262 -11.01 9.90 14.76
N SER A 263 -12.03 9.07 14.98
CA SER A 263 -12.57 8.72 16.30
C SER A 263 -12.68 7.22 16.48
N ALA A 264 -12.92 6.77 17.71
CA ALA A 264 -13.20 5.36 17.98
C ALA A 264 -14.51 4.93 17.32
N VAL A 265 -14.57 3.68 16.85
CA VAL A 265 -15.72 3.10 16.16
C VAL A 265 -16.03 1.70 16.69
N LEU A 266 -17.32 1.34 16.71
CA LEU A 266 -17.79 -0.01 17.03
C LEU A 266 -18.11 -0.74 15.73
N VAL A 267 -17.41 -1.85 15.48
CA VAL A 267 -17.58 -2.65 14.26
C VAL A 267 -18.09 -4.05 14.64
N ASP A 268 -19.02 -4.58 13.86
CA ASP A 268 -19.53 -5.93 14.07
C ASP A 268 -18.43 -6.97 13.81
N ALA A 269 -18.29 -7.91 14.74
CA ALA A 269 -17.31 -8.98 14.70
C ALA A 269 -17.97 -10.34 14.97
N PHE A 270 -17.19 -11.43 14.90
CA PHE A 270 -17.68 -12.74 15.32
C PHE A 270 -18.12 -12.71 16.77
N ALA A 271 -19.32 -13.25 17.05
CA ALA A 271 -19.91 -13.24 18.39
C ALA A 271 -19.01 -13.94 19.43
N GLU A 272 -18.34 -15.01 19.01
CA GLU A 272 -17.39 -15.82 19.80
C GLU A 272 -16.00 -15.73 19.16
N GLY A 273 -15.50 -14.50 18.93
CA GLY A 273 -14.23 -14.27 18.29
C GLY A 273 -13.07 -14.12 19.28
N ARG A 274 -11.92 -14.70 18.96
CA ARG A 274 -10.66 -14.52 19.70
C ARG A 274 -9.78 -13.51 18.99
N ILE A 275 -9.30 -12.48 19.71
CA ILE A 275 -8.30 -11.56 19.17
C ILE A 275 -7.01 -12.31 18.90
N LEU A 276 -6.53 -12.30 17.66
CA LEU A 276 -5.22 -12.81 17.25
C LEU A 276 -4.14 -11.74 17.37
N LEU A 277 -4.48 -10.52 16.97
CA LEU A 277 -3.59 -9.36 17.02
C LEU A 277 -4.42 -8.08 17.06
N ALA A 278 -3.97 -7.11 17.85
CA ALA A 278 -4.54 -5.78 17.90
C ALA A 278 -3.42 -4.72 17.89
N SER A 279 -3.69 -3.56 17.28
CA SER A 279 -2.73 -2.46 17.20
C SER A 279 -2.53 -1.73 18.53
N ASP A 280 -3.52 -1.80 19.41
CA ASP A 280 -3.57 -1.07 20.68
C ASP A 280 -4.22 -1.94 21.78
N ALA A 281 -3.81 -1.70 23.02
CA ALA A 281 -4.42 -2.34 24.19
C ALA A 281 -5.88 -1.86 24.43
N GLU A 282 -6.29 -0.77 23.84
CA GLU A 282 -7.65 -0.20 23.91
C GLU A 282 -8.66 -0.97 23.04
N VAL A 283 -8.21 -1.84 22.16
CA VAL A 283 -9.09 -2.70 21.35
C VAL A 283 -9.78 -3.71 22.26
N GLN A 284 -11.11 -3.66 22.28
CA GLN A 284 -11.94 -4.53 23.11
C GLN A 284 -13.00 -5.24 22.28
N VAL A 285 -13.25 -6.50 22.62
CA VAL A 285 -14.33 -7.31 22.03
C VAL A 285 -15.40 -7.53 23.09
N ALA A 286 -16.62 -7.14 22.80
CA ALA A 286 -17.77 -7.36 23.69
C ALA A 286 -19.05 -7.52 22.87
N GLY A 287 -19.85 -8.55 23.17
CA GLY A 287 -21.18 -8.73 22.57
C GLY A 287 -21.19 -8.81 21.03
N GLY A 288 -20.18 -9.42 20.41
CA GLY A 288 -20.08 -9.52 18.95
C GLY A 288 -19.71 -8.21 18.27
N LYS A 289 -19.15 -7.26 19.00
CA LYS A 289 -18.62 -6.00 18.47
C LYS A 289 -17.19 -5.76 18.96
N VAL A 290 -16.44 -5.01 18.16
CA VAL A 290 -15.09 -4.56 18.49
C VAL A 290 -15.04 -3.06 18.52
N SER A 291 -14.52 -2.51 19.62
CA SER A 291 -14.17 -1.11 19.73
C SER A 291 -12.75 -0.90 19.19
N LEU A 292 -12.64 -0.14 18.11
CA LEU A 292 -11.36 0.22 17.50
C LEU A 292 -11.10 1.72 17.72
N PRO A 293 -9.97 2.10 18.34
CA PRO A 293 -9.56 3.50 18.40
C PRO A 293 -9.27 4.05 16.99
N SER A 294 -9.10 5.38 16.88
CA SER A 294 -8.65 5.99 15.62
C SER A 294 -7.35 5.37 15.13
N SER A 295 -7.29 5.03 13.85
CA SER A 295 -6.18 4.29 13.23
C SER A 295 -5.94 2.91 13.84
N GLY A 296 -6.96 2.32 14.49
CA GLY A 296 -6.89 1.01 15.13
C GLY A 296 -7.07 -0.14 14.14
N PHE A 297 -6.48 -1.29 14.50
CA PHE A 297 -6.59 -2.56 13.78
C PHE A 297 -6.84 -3.71 14.75
N ALA A 298 -7.64 -4.67 14.32
CA ALA A 298 -7.80 -5.96 14.99
C ALA A 298 -7.93 -7.10 13.97
N ALA A 299 -7.25 -8.21 14.26
CA ALA A 299 -7.46 -9.50 13.62
C ALA A 299 -8.15 -10.43 14.60
N ILE A 300 -9.27 -11.04 14.20
CA ILE A 300 -10.12 -11.87 15.04
C ILE A 300 -10.33 -13.20 14.33
N GLU A 301 -10.14 -14.28 15.05
CA GLU A 301 -10.45 -15.63 14.59
C GLU A 301 -11.81 -16.06 15.11
N ARG A 302 -12.59 -16.71 14.29
CA ARG A 302 -13.83 -17.35 14.69
C ARG A 302 -13.51 -18.55 15.60
N ALA A 303 -14.14 -18.60 16.78
CA ALA A 303 -14.00 -19.74 17.69
C ALA A 303 -14.55 -21.04 17.12
#